data_d0c77bf3d667b70ee62165f2568076f6
#
_entry.id   d0c77bf3d667b70ee62165f2568076f6
#
_cell.length_a   1.000
_cell.length_b   1.000
_cell.length_c   1.000
_cell.angle_alpha   90.00
_cell.angle_beta   90.00
_cell.angle_gamma   90.00
#
_symmetry.space_group_name_H-M   'P 1'
#
loop_
_entity.id
_entity.type
_entity.pdbx_description
1 polymer ?
#
loop_
_entity_poly.entity_id
_entity_poly.type
_entity_poly.pdbx_seq_one_letter_code
_entity_poly.pdbx_strand_id
1 'polypeptide(L)'
;MTSLRVSVCALLLTMLSGCATFVAPMSSEPADTNHGERTFGSVIEDQAIETKTRINIKRTGAPLSLQRIVVVSFNGQVLLAGQVESDALKRQAGDIAGKIRRVADVHNELQISGKVSALARINDAWLTSKVKTRLAFASDARASRTKVVTENG
;
A
#
# COMPACT_ATOMS: atom_id res chain seq x y z
N MET A 1 7.17 21.79 -44.56
CA MET A 1 7.14 21.85 -43.05
C MET A 1 5.77 21.49 -42.47
N THR A 2 4.68 21.61 -43.20
CA THR A 2 3.31 21.26 -42.77
C THR A 2 3.04 19.76 -42.75
N SER A 3 3.57 19.00 -43.72
CA SER A 3 3.38 17.54 -43.79
C SER A 3 4.01 16.77 -42.61
N LEU A 4 5.18 17.20 -42.17
CA LEU A 4 5.86 16.56 -41.02
C LEU A 4 5.11 16.79 -39.69
N ARG A 5 4.49 17.96 -39.52
CA ARG A 5 3.68 18.27 -38.34
C ARG A 5 2.39 17.48 -38.30
N VAL A 6 1.76 17.24 -39.43
CA VAL A 6 0.54 16.42 -39.53
C VAL A 6 0.86 14.94 -39.24
N SER A 7 1.99 14.42 -39.77
CA SER A 7 2.41 13.05 -39.48
C SER A 7 2.74 12.82 -38.00
N VAL A 8 3.40 13.78 -37.32
CA VAL A 8 3.71 13.69 -35.89
C VAL A 8 2.43 13.75 -35.01
N CYS A 9 1.47 14.62 -35.39
CA CYS A 9 0.17 14.66 -34.71
C CYS A 9 -0.64 13.37 -34.89
N ALA A 10 -0.63 12.77 -36.07
CA ALA A 10 -1.31 11.52 -36.34
C ALA A 10 -0.70 10.36 -35.55
N LEU A 11 0.64 10.32 -35.42
CA LEU A 11 1.36 9.32 -34.63
C LEU A 11 1.09 9.46 -33.13
N LEU A 12 0.96 10.68 -32.62
CA LEU A 12 0.61 10.95 -31.21
C LEU A 12 -0.84 10.57 -30.89
N LEU A 13 -1.78 10.76 -31.84
CA LEU A 13 -3.17 10.35 -31.60
C LEU A 13 -3.38 8.83 -31.59
N THR A 14 -2.57 8.05 -32.32
CA THR A 14 -2.65 6.58 -32.28
C THR A 14 -2.13 5.97 -30.99
N MET A 15 -1.29 6.70 -30.22
CA MET A 15 -0.79 6.25 -28.92
C MET A 15 -1.81 6.44 -27.78
N LEU A 16 -2.87 7.26 -27.97
CA LEU A 16 -3.89 7.48 -26.94
C LEU A 16 -5.01 6.43 -26.93
N SER A 17 -5.14 5.60 -27.95
CA SER A 17 -6.20 4.57 -28.03
C SER A 17 -5.85 3.25 -27.33
N GLY A 18 -4.67 3.13 -26.73
CA GLY A 18 -4.14 1.90 -26.15
C GLY A 18 -4.66 1.52 -24.75
N CYS A 19 -5.43 2.35 -24.07
CA CYS A 19 -5.81 2.07 -22.66
C CYS A 19 -7.09 1.24 -22.48
N ALA A 20 -7.83 0.93 -23.53
CA ALA A 20 -9.13 0.26 -23.39
C ALA A 20 -9.09 -1.27 -23.55
N THR A 21 -7.99 -1.84 -24.02
CA THR A 21 -7.91 -3.29 -24.35
C THR A 21 -7.19 -4.15 -23.32
N PHE A 22 -6.74 -3.58 -22.18
CA PHE A 22 -6.03 -4.35 -21.15
C PHE A 22 -6.92 -4.85 -20.02
N VAL A 23 -8.25 -4.80 -20.17
CA VAL A 23 -9.21 -5.32 -19.20
C VAL A 23 -9.85 -6.60 -19.75
N ALA A 24 -9.04 -7.64 -19.89
CA ALA A 24 -9.61 -8.98 -20.00
C ALA A 24 -8.62 -10.05 -19.52
N PRO A 25 -8.61 -10.41 -18.28
CA PRO A 25 -8.41 -11.81 -17.94
C PRO A 25 -9.80 -12.45 -18.04
N MET A 26 -10.11 -13.07 -19.17
CA MET A 26 -11.20 -14.04 -19.23
C MET A 26 -10.77 -15.29 -18.49
N SER A 27 -10.81 -15.25 -17.17
CA SER A 27 -10.91 -16.44 -16.36
C SER A 27 -12.41 -16.80 -16.33
N SER A 28 -12.74 -17.95 -16.85
CA SER A 28 -14.09 -18.54 -16.82
C SER A 28 -14.49 -19.03 -15.43
N GLU A 29 -13.78 -18.68 -14.40
CA GLU A 29 -14.16 -18.97 -13.00
C GLU A 29 -15.05 -17.86 -12.45
N PRO A 30 -16.07 -18.21 -11.66
CA PRO A 30 -16.94 -17.21 -11.04
C PRO A 30 -16.09 -16.23 -10.23
N ALA A 31 -16.20 -14.94 -10.53
CA ALA A 31 -15.58 -13.91 -9.71
C ALA A 31 -16.11 -14.07 -8.29
N ASP A 32 -15.20 -14.20 -7.31
CA ASP A 32 -15.51 -14.13 -5.89
C ASP A 32 -15.75 -15.43 -5.11
N THR A 33 -15.15 -16.54 -5.50
CA THR A 33 -15.19 -17.77 -4.68
C THR A 33 -14.04 -17.92 -3.69
N ASN A 34 -13.06 -17.01 -3.69
CA ASN A 34 -11.87 -17.13 -2.86
C ASN A 34 -11.64 -15.88 -2.00
N HIS A 35 -12.13 -15.89 -0.76
CA HIS A 35 -12.00 -14.80 0.22
C HIS A 35 -10.56 -14.36 0.49
N GLY A 36 -9.55 -15.12 0.09
CA GLY A 36 -8.14 -14.78 0.23
C GLY A 36 -7.55 -14.07 -1.01
N GLU A 37 -8.27 -13.95 -2.11
CA GLU A 37 -7.80 -13.23 -3.31
C GLU A 37 -8.37 -11.82 -3.36
N ARG A 38 -7.48 -10.85 -3.61
CA ARG A 38 -7.91 -9.46 -3.78
C ARG A 38 -8.35 -9.25 -5.22
N THR A 39 -9.54 -8.72 -5.39
CA THR A 39 -10.00 -8.19 -6.68
C THR A 39 -9.21 -6.93 -7.03
N PHE A 40 -9.17 -6.55 -8.30
CA PHE A 40 -8.56 -5.29 -8.73
C PHE A 40 -9.20 -4.08 -8.00
N GLY A 41 -10.52 -4.13 -7.79
CA GLY A 41 -11.25 -3.10 -7.04
C GLY A 41 -10.76 -3.00 -5.59
N SER A 42 -10.58 -4.14 -4.89
CA SER A 42 -10.09 -4.13 -3.51
C SER A 42 -8.63 -3.64 -3.40
N VAL A 43 -7.80 -3.89 -4.41
CA VAL A 43 -6.43 -3.34 -4.45
C VAL A 43 -6.44 -1.81 -4.53
N ILE A 44 -7.27 -1.24 -5.41
CA ILE A 44 -7.43 0.23 -5.53
C ILE A 44 -7.99 0.81 -4.22
N GLU A 45 -8.95 0.13 -3.62
CA GLU A 45 -9.57 0.55 -2.38
C GLU A 45 -8.59 0.54 -1.21
N ASP A 46 -7.82 -0.53 -1.05
CA ASP A 46 -6.74 -0.63 -0.07
C ASP A 46 -5.73 0.51 -0.25
N GLN A 47 -5.33 0.81 -1.48
CA GLN A 47 -4.42 1.91 -1.78
C GLN A 47 -5.00 3.28 -1.40
N ALA A 48 -6.31 3.45 -1.61
CA ALA A 48 -7.01 4.67 -1.19
C ALA A 48 -7.08 4.80 0.34
N ILE A 49 -7.32 3.70 1.06
CA ILE A 49 -7.31 3.66 2.53
C ILE A 49 -5.91 4.04 3.06
N GLU A 50 -4.84 3.41 2.54
CA GLU A 50 -3.47 3.74 2.95
C GLU A 50 -3.15 5.22 2.74
N THR A 51 -3.50 5.76 1.58
CA THR A 51 -3.22 7.15 1.22
C THR A 51 -3.98 8.13 2.13
N LYS A 52 -5.28 7.90 2.35
CA LYS A 52 -6.11 8.74 3.21
C LYS A 52 -5.63 8.71 4.66
N THR A 53 -5.28 7.52 5.17
CA THR A 53 -4.75 7.36 6.54
C THR A 53 -3.46 8.15 6.70
N ARG A 54 -2.50 8.01 5.78
CA ARG A 54 -1.24 8.77 5.82
C ARG A 54 -1.46 10.28 5.74
N ILE A 55 -2.35 10.73 4.86
CA ILE A 55 -2.66 12.17 4.73
C ILE A 55 -3.29 12.69 6.03
N ASN A 56 -4.23 11.96 6.63
CA ASN A 56 -4.88 12.39 7.85
C ASN A 56 -3.92 12.42 9.04
N ILE A 57 -3.04 11.43 9.18
CA ILE A 57 -1.95 11.45 10.17
C ILE A 57 -1.07 12.70 9.98
N LYS A 58 -0.69 13.01 8.74
CA LYS A 58 0.12 14.20 8.46
C LYS A 58 -0.60 15.52 8.77
N ARG A 59 -1.89 15.57 8.54
CA ARG A 59 -2.72 16.77 8.81
C ARG A 59 -2.93 17.06 10.29
N THR A 60 -2.72 16.10 11.18
CA THR A 60 -2.80 16.37 12.65
C THR A 60 -1.72 17.31 13.15
N GLY A 61 -0.65 17.54 12.36
CA GLY A 61 0.50 18.32 12.80
C GLY A 61 1.39 17.57 13.79
N ALA A 62 2.39 18.29 14.32
CA ALA A 62 3.28 17.74 15.33
C ALA A 62 2.52 17.47 16.65
N PRO A 63 2.90 16.45 17.44
CA PRO A 63 4.03 15.55 17.19
C PRO A 63 3.74 14.35 16.27
N LEU A 64 2.47 13.99 16.03
CA LEU A 64 2.12 12.75 15.32
C LEU A 64 2.62 12.73 13.87
N SER A 65 2.53 13.86 13.15
CA SER A 65 2.99 13.97 11.76
C SER A 65 4.49 13.72 11.57
N LEU A 66 5.28 13.83 12.64
CA LEU A 66 6.73 13.62 12.65
C LEU A 66 7.11 12.17 12.94
N GLN A 67 6.15 11.35 13.38
CA GLN A 67 6.40 9.96 13.71
C GLN A 67 6.56 9.11 12.44
N ARG A 68 7.32 8.02 12.58
CA ARG A 68 7.47 7.04 11.52
C ARG A 68 6.35 6.02 11.61
N ILE A 69 5.32 6.20 10.80
CA ILE A 69 4.17 5.30 10.73
C ILE A 69 4.05 4.76 9.31
N VAL A 70 4.17 3.45 9.20
CA VAL A 70 3.90 2.68 7.99
C VAL A 70 2.44 2.23 8.05
N VAL A 71 1.70 2.50 6.99
CA VAL A 71 0.29 2.12 6.85
C VAL A 71 0.17 1.15 5.70
N VAL A 72 -0.40 -0.01 5.96
CA VAL A 72 -0.68 -1.04 4.96
C VAL A 72 -2.14 -1.46 5.09
N SER A 73 -2.84 -1.57 3.97
CA SER A 73 -4.20 -2.10 3.91
C SER A 73 -4.25 -3.38 3.07
N PHE A 74 -5.08 -4.32 3.49
CA PHE A 74 -5.37 -5.55 2.79
C PHE A 74 -6.82 -5.96 3.03
N ASN A 75 -7.67 -5.88 2.00
CA ASN A 75 -9.12 -6.13 2.08
C ASN A 75 -9.80 -5.33 3.21
N GLY A 76 -9.42 -4.05 3.40
CA GLY A 76 -9.95 -3.20 4.45
C GLY A 76 -9.37 -3.43 5.86
N GLN A 77 -8.53 -4.43 6.04
CA GLN A 77 -7.74 -4.62 7.26
C GLN A 77 -6.54 -3.68 7.21
N VAL A 78 -6.40 -2.80 8.18
CA VAL A 78 -5.30 -1.83 8.24
C VAL A 78 -4.27 -2.25 9.28
N LEU A 79 -3.02 -2.35 8.87
CA LEU A 79 -1.88 -2.51 9.76
C LEU A 79 -1.17 -1.16 9.90
N LEU A 80 -0.97 -0.71 11.13
CA LEU A 80 -0.08 0.38 11.48
C LEU A 80 1.18 -0.19 12.13
N ALA A 81 2.33 0.00 11.49
CA ALA A 81 3.62 -0.44 12.00
C ALA A 81 4.59 0.76 12.07
N GLY A 82 5.57 0.69 12.95
CA GLY A 82 6.56 1.76 13.12
C GLY A 82 6.73 2.17 14.57
N GLN A 83 7.23 3.40 14.78
CA GLN A 83 7.52 3.90 16.11
C GLN A 83 6.83 5.23 16.37
N VAL A 84 6.39 5.38 17.62
CA VAL A 84 5.83 6.61 18.17
C VAL A 84 6.41 6.90 19.55
N GLU A 85 6.42 8.15 19.96
CA GLU A 85 7.03 8.57 21.22
C GLU A 85 6.15 8.32 22.46
N SER A 86 4.85 8.05 22.27
CA SER A 86 3.94 7.84 23.41
C SER A 86 2.74 6.97 23.01
N ASP A 87 2.13 6.38 24.03
CA ASP A 87 0.90 5.61 23.89
C ASP A 87 -0.29 6.48 23.43
N ALA A 88 -0.32 7.76 23.79
CA ALA A 88 -1.32 8.69 23.29
C ALA A 88 -1.25 8.84 21.77
N LEU A 89 -0.04 8.95 21.20
CA LEU A 89 0.16 9.02 19.76
C LEU A 89 -0.18 7.69 19.06
N LYS A 90 0.12 6.56 19.71
CA LYS A 90 -0.27 5.23 19.22
C LYS A 90 -1.80 5.13 19.10
N ARG A 91 -2.53 5.48 20.14
CA ARG A 91 -4.00 5.48 20.11
C ARG A 91 -4.55 6.44 19.06
N GLN A 92 -4.03 7.68 19.02
CA GLN A 92 -4.47 8.69 18.05
C GLN A 92 -4.31 8.20 16.60
N ALA A 93 -3.20 7.54 16.28
CA ALA A 93 -2.98 6.96 14.95
C ALA A 93 -4.02 5.87 14.63
N GLY A 94 -4.31 5.00 15.59
CA GLY A 94 -5.35 3.96 15.45
C GLY A 94 -6.74 4.56 15.20
N ASP A 95 -7.12 5.58 15.97
CA ASP A 95 -8.39 6.28 15.84
C ASP A 95 -8.55 6.94 14.45
N ILE A 96 -7.47 7.51 13.94
CA ILE A 96 -7.45 8.11 12.59
C ILE A 96 -7.68 7.02 11.52
N ALA A 97 -7.01 5.89 11.64
CA ALA A 97 -7.15 4.79 10.69
C ALA A 97 -8.57 4.19 10.72
N GLY A 98 -9.12 3.97 11.91
CA GLY A 98 -10.46 3.39 12.09
C GLY A 98 -11.60 4.28 11.59
N LYS A 99 -11.39 5.61 11.48
CA LYS A 99 -12.36 6.55 10.92
C LYS A 99 -12.38 6.60 9.39
N ILE A 100 -11.46 5.91 8.72
CA ILE A 100 -11.42 5.88 7.26
C ILE A 100 -12.53 4.94 6.75
N ARG A 101 -13.33 5.45 5.82
CA ARG A 101 -14.41 4.67 5.19
C ARG A 101 -13.85 3.37 4.60
N ARG A 102 -14.55 2.26 4.85
CA ARG A 102 -14.25 0.90 4.40
C ARG A 102 -13.06 0.23 5.09
N VAL A 103 -12.54 0.83 6.16
CA VAL A 103 -11.70 0.11 7.10
C VAL A 103 -12.60 -0.83 7.91
N ALA A 104 -12.29 -2.12 7.85
CA ALA A 104 -13.00 -3.16 8.59
C ALA A 104 -12.41 -3.36 9.98
N ASP A 105 -11.06 -3.31 10.08
CA ASP A 105 -10.34 -3.45 11.34
C ASP A 105 -8.97 -2.77 11.29
N VAL A 106 -8.40 -2.47 12.46
CA VAL A 106 -7.09 -1.79 12.60
C VAL A 106 -6.19 -2.57 13.55
N HIS A 107 -5.15 -3.18 13.00
CA HIS A 107 -4.05 -3.80 13.74
C HIS A 107 -2.98 -2.74 14.04
N ASN A 108 -2.99 -2.23 15.26
CA ASN A 108 -2.07 -1.15 15.67
C ASN A 108 -0.82 -1.71 16.36
N GLU A 109 0.17 -2.07 15.55
CA GLU A 109 1.45 -2.63 15.98
C GLU A 109 2.54 -1.55 16.12
N LEU A 110 2.14 -0.29 16.37
CA LEU A 110 3.09 0.77 16.66
C LEU A 110 3.81 0.51 17.99
N GLN A 111 5.12 0.60 17.96
CA GLN A 111 5.97 0.47 19.15
C GLN A 111 6.24 1.84 19.75
N ILE A 112 6.22 1.89 21.09
CA ILE A 112 6.58 3.11 21.81
C ILE A 112 8.11 3.09 21.97
N SER A 113 8.79 3.87 21.14
CA SER A 113 10.26 3.99 21.15
C SER A 113 10.71 5.33 20.58
N GLY A 114 11.96 5.68 20.87
CA GLY A 114 12.57 6.88 20.31
C GLY A 114 12.85 6.77 18.80
N LYS A 115 13.48 7.81 18.24
CA LYS A 115 13.75 7.92 16.79
C LYS A 115 14.62 6.78 16.28
N VAL A 116 14.16 6.12 15.21
CA VAL A 116 14.89 5.04 14.53
C VAL A 116 16.07 5.57 13.73
N SER A 117 17.20 4.85 13.80
CA SER A 117 18.41 5.20 13.05
C SER A 117 18.23 4.97 11.54
N ALA A 118 19.02 5.69 10.72
CA ALA A 118 19.03 5.49 9.27
C ALA A 118 19.49 4.06 8.88
N LEU A 119 20.38 3.46 9.67
CA LEU A 119 20.85 2.09 9.48
C LEU A 119 19.74 1.05 9.64
N ALA A 120 18.87 1.23 10.65
CA ALA A 120 17.72 0.35 10.83
C ALA A 120 16.79 0.36 9.61
N ARG A 121 16.57 1.54 9.00
CA ARG A 121 15.74 1.68 7.79
C ARG A 121 16.32 0.92 6.58
N ILE A 122 17.63 0.97 6.41
CA ILE A 122 18.32 0.24 5.33
C ILE A 122 18.20 -1.27 5.56
N ASN A 123 18.38 -1.72 6.80
CA ASN A 123 18.20 -3.11 7.17
C ASN A 123 16.77 -3.60 6.93
N ASP A 124 15.77 -2.82 7.32
CA ASP A 124 14.35 -3.12 7.09
C ASP A 124 14.04 -3.29 5.58
N ALA A 125 14.54 -2.38 4.74
CA ALA A 125 14.37 -2.48 3.29
C ALA A 125 15.02 -3.74 2.72
N TRP A 126 16.21 -4.11 3.18
CA TRP A 126 16.91 -5.33 2.78
C TRP A 126 16.16 -6.59 3.22
N LEU A 127 15.72 -6.63 4.48
CA LEU A 127 14.91 -7.74 5.02
C LEU A 127 13.60 -7.91 4.25
N THR A 128 12.88 -6.81 4.01
CA THR A 128 11.64 -6.83 3.20
C THR A 128 11.89 -7.43 1.82
N SER A 129 12.96 -7.01 1.14
CA SER A 129 13.31 -7.53 -0.19
C SER A 129 13.64 -9.01 -0.14
N LYS A 130 14.42 -9.44 0.84
CA LYS A 130 14.80 -10.85 1.03
C LYS A 130 13.59 -11.76 1.30
N VAL A 131 12.68 -11.31 2.17
CA VAL A 131 11.45 -12.05 2.49
C VAL A 131 10.53 -12.13 1.27
N LYS A 132 10.31 -11.02 0.56
CA LYS A 132 9.50 -11.00 -0.67
C LYS A 132 10.04 -11.91 -1.75
N THR A 133 11.36 -11.91 -1.94
CA THR A 133 12.02 -12.81 -2.90
C THR A 133 11.79 -14.27 -2.52
N ARG A 134 11.98 -14.63 -1.25
CA ARG A 134 11.72 -16.01 -0.79
C ARG A 134 10.26 -16.43 -0.94
N LEU A 135 9.31 -15.54 -0.63
CA LEU A 135 7.89 -15.81 -0.81
C LEU A 135 7.53 -16.00 -2.30
N ALA A 136 8.13 -15.23 -3.20
CA ALA A 136 7.88 -15.35 -4.64
C ALA A 136 8.34 -16.70 -5.22
N PHE A 137 9.36 -17.30 -4.62
CA PHE A 137 9.89 -18.62 -5.04
C PHE A 137 9.35 -19.79 -4.21
N ALA A 138 8.59 -19.56 -3.15
CA ALA A 138 7.99 -20.60 -2.36
C ALA A 138 6.73 -21.14 -3.06
N SER A 139 6.70 -22.44 -3.33
CA SER A 139 5.60 -23.11 -4.05
C SER A 139 4.25 -23.00 -3.38
N ASP A 140 4.22 -22.90 -2.05
CA ASP A 140 2.99 -22.87 -1.24
C ASP A 140 2.56 -21.45 -0.81
N ALA A 141 3.46 -20.46 -0.94
CA ALA A 141 3.14 -19.09 -0.55
C ALA A 141 2.57 -18.33 -1.75
N ARG A 142 1.28 -18.03 -1.70
CA ARG A 142 0.65 -17.15 -2.68
C ARG A 142 1.08 -15.72 -2.40
N ALA A 143 2.19 -15.29 -3.04
CA ALA A 143 2.79 -13.96 -2.88
C ALA A 143 1.77 -12.82 -3.09
N SER A 144 0.77 -13.03 -3.95
CA SER A 144 -0.33 -12.09 -4.19
C SER A 144 -1.26 -11.89 -2.98
N ARG A 145 -1.28 -12.84 -2.04
CA ARG A 145 -2.11 -12.81 -0.83
C ARG A 145 -1.36 -12.31 0.41
N THR A 146 -0.09 -11.96 0.25
CA THR A 146 0.75 -11.57 1.38
C THR A 146 1.33 -10.19 1.17
N LYS A 147 1.12 -9.29 2.13
CA LYS A 147 1.88 -8.03 2.24
C LYS A 147 2.93 -8.17 3.34
N VAL A 148 4.18 -7.88 3.00
CA VAL A 148 5.31 -7.94 3.93
C VAL A 148 5.68 -6.52 4.34
N VAL A 149 5.75 -6.31 5.64
CA VAL A 149 6.22 -5.08 6.27
C VAL A 149 7.33 -5.46 7.23
N THR A 150 8.46 -4.78 7.16
CA THR A 150 9.56 -4.91 8.12
C THR A 150 9.83 -3.55 8.72
N GLU A 151 9.86 -3.50 10.03
CA GLU A 151 10.07 -2.27 10.77
C GLU A 151 10.93 -2.57 12.01
N ASN A 152 12.13 -2.00 12.05
CA ASN A 152 13.11 -2.15 13.13
C ASN A 152 13.57 -3.62 13.38
N GLY A 153 13.81 -4.35 12.27
CA GLY A 153 14.24 -5.77 12.29
C GLY A 153 13.10 -6.72 12.46
#